data_c96214c7a2c124bf5a8828c458094217
#
_entry.id   c96214c7a2c124bf5a8828c458094217
#
_cell.length_a   1.000
_cell.length_b   1.000
_cell.length_c   1.000
_cell.angle_alpha   90.00
_cell.angle_beta   90.00
_cell.angle_gamma   90.00
#
_symmetry.space_group_name_H-M   'P 1'
#
loop_
_entity.id
_entity.type
_entity.pdbx_description
1 polymer ?
#
loop_
_entity_poly.entity_id
_entity_poly.type
_entity_poly.pdbx_seq_one_letter_code
_entity_poly.pdbx_strand_id
1 'polypeptide(L)'
;MQSESARMSTAAEARFRIQSPPPTNRTVKVIDLDATSDADVMRLIGEIPQADLVLMMVRAGGNTTAVRAIGTACSDRRVMTHTVVIRDDSAGDAAASKTLGEVRPWSLMVVVVDRRDYVDDILRSFR
;
A
#
# COMPACT_ATOMS: atom_id res chain seq x y z
N MET A 1 -26.28 -13.77 -13.98
CA MET A 1 -26.21 -15.19 -13.63
C MET A 1 -24.77 -15.60 -13.49
N GLN A 2 -24.38 -16.09 -12.33
CA GLN A 2 -23.00 -16.53 -12.11
C GLN A 2 -22.80 -17.93 -12.72
N SER A 3 -21.63 -18.14 -13.32
CA SER A 3 -21.24 -19.47 -13.78
C SER A 3 -21.03 -20.41 -12.59
N GLU A 4 -21.10 -21.72 -12.82
CA GLU A 4 -20.80 -22.70 -11.78
C GLU A 4 -19.40 -22.54 -11.21
N SER A 5 -18.42 -22.23 -12.05
CA SER A 5 -17.05 -21.98 -11.62
C SER A 5 -16.96 -20.80 -10.66
N ALA A 6 -17.69 -19.72 -10.93
CA ALA A 6 -17.71 -18.55 -10.05
C ALA A 6 -18.38 -18.88 -8.72
N ARG A 7 -19.45 -19.70 -8.72
CA ARG A 7 -20.09 -20.15 -7.48
C ARG A 7 -19.19 -21.03 -6.64
N MET A 8 -18.47 -21.93 -7.25
CA MET A 8 -17.53 -22.81 -6.55
C MET A 8 -16.38 -22.03 -5.94
N SER A 9 -15.83 -21.04 -6.66
CA SER A 9 -14.79 -20.17 -6.14
C SER A 9 -15.29 -19.38 -4.94
N THR A 10 -16.50 -18.83 -5.02
CA THR A 10 -17.11 -18.08 -3.92
C THR A 10 -17.34 -18.95 -2.69
N ALA A 11 -17.78 -20.19 -2.89
CA ALA A 11 -17.98 -21.14 -1.79
C ALA A 11 -16.66 -21.51 -1.11
N ALA A 12 -15.59 -21.72 -1.90
CA ALA A 12 -14.28 -21.99 -1.37
C ALA A 12 -13.73 -20.80 -0.57
N GLU A 13 -13.90 -19.60 -1.08
CA GLU A 13 -13.52 -18.37 -0.37
C GLU A 13 -14.30 -18.20 0.92
N ALA A 14 -15.60 -18.49 0.90
CA ALA A 14 -16.44 -18.42 2.09
C ALA A 14 -15.99 -19.42 3.16
N ARG A 15 -15.60 -20.64 2.76
CA ARG A 15 -15.04 -21.63 3.70
C ARG A 15 -13.74 -21.13 4.31
N PHE A 16 -12.87 -20.55 3.51
CA PHE A 16 -11.63 -19.98 4.01
C PHE A 16 -11.90 -18.87 5.01
N ARG A 17 -12.85 -18.01 4.74
CA ARG A 17 -13.22 -16.92 5.65
C ARG A 17 -13.81 -17.44 6.96
N ILE A 18 -14.58 -18.54 6.91
CA ILE A 18 -15.16 -19.14 8.11
C ILE A 18 -14.08 -19.81 8.95
N GLN A 19 -13.13 -20.52 8.32
CA GLN A 19 -12.07 -21.23 8.99
C GLN A 19 -10.96 -20.31 9.50
N SER A 20 -10.75 -19.20 8.77
CA SER A 20 -9.76 -18.19 9.12
C SER A 20 -10.43 -16.82 9.05
N PRO A 21 -11.22 -16.47 10.08
CA PRO A 21 -11.86 -15.17 10.07
C PRO A 21 -10.80 -14.07 9.94
N PRO A 22 -11.06 -13.04 9.14
CA PRO A 22 -10.11 -11.95 9.00
C PRO A 22 -9.84 -11.34 10.38
N PRO A 23 -8.60 -10.93 10.67
CA PRO A 23 -8.32 -10.27 11.92
C PRO A 23 -9.24 -9.07 12.07
N THR A 24 -9.87 -8.93 13.22
CA THR A 24 -10.80 -7.86 13.52
C THR A 24 -10.11 -6.50 13.60
N ASN A 25 -8.80 -6.52 13.86
CA ASN A 25 -7.98 -5.31 13.96
C ASN A 25 -6.69 -5.51 13.17
N ARG A 26 -6.65 -4.98 11.95
CA ARG A 26 -5.40 -4.91 11.19
C ARG A 26 -4.64 -3.66 11.59
N THR A 27 -3.36 -3.82 11.87
CA THR A 27 -2.47 -2.69 12.08
C THR A 27 -1.93 -2.24 10.74
N VAL A 28 -2.40 -1.08 10.30
CA VAL A 28 -1.92 -0.46 9.06
C VAL A 28 -0.97 0.67 9.44
N LYS A 29 0.27 0.57 8.98
CA LYS A 29 1.26 1.64 9.13
C LYS A 29 1.20 2.51 7.89
N VAL A 30 0.86 3.77 8.06
CA VAL A 30 0.81 4.75 6.96
C VAL A 30 2.10 5.54 6.95
N ILE A 31 2.77 5.58 5.81
CA ILE A 31 4.01 6.33 5.63
C ILE A 31 3.82 7.34 4.51
N ASP A 32 3.84 8.62 4.85
CA ASP A 32 3.85 9.71 3.88
C ASP A 32 5.30 9.94 3.43
N LEU A 33 5.64 9.46 2.24
CA LEU A 33 7.00 9.56 1.73
C LEU A 33 7.47 10.99 1.56
N ASP A 34 6.56 11.90 1.21
CA ASP A 34 6.89 13.31 1.03
C ASP A 34 7.25 14.00 2.35
N ALA A 35 6.72 13.48 3.45
CA ALA A 35 6.98 13.99 4.79
C ALA A 35 8.09 13.21 5.54
N THR A 36 8.69 12.21 4.90
CA THR A 36 9.70 11.35 5.53
C THR A 36 11.10 11.89 5.23
N SER A 37 11.83 12.24 6.27
CA SER A 37 13.24 12.61 6.15
C SER A 37 14.13 11.36 6.24
N ASP A 38 15.40 11.49 5.83
CA ASP A 38 16.37 10.41 5.95
C ASP A 38 16.54 9.96 7.41
N ALA A 39 16.43 10.90 8.35
CA ALA A 39 16.51 10.59 9.78
C ALA A 39 15.33 9.75 10.28
N ASP A 40 14.16 9.87 9.63
CA ASP A 40 12.95 9.12 10.00
C ASP A 40 12.97 7.67 9.51
N VAL A 41 13.73 7.37 8.45
CA VAL A 41 13.68 6.07 7.78
C VAL A 41 14.02 4.93 8.73
N MET A 42 15.08 5.06 9.52
CA MET A 42 15.49 4.02 10.47
C MET A 42 14.45 3.78 11.56
N ARG A 43 13.82 4.84 12.04
CA ARG A 43 12.74 4.74 13.02
C ARG A 43 11.53 4.01 12.43
N LEU A 44 11.14 4.38 11.22
CA LEU A 44 10.02 3.75 10.53
C LEU A 44 10.27 2.28 10.27
N ILE A 45 11.47 1.92 9.84
CA ILE A 45 11.86 0.52 9.63
C ILE A 45 11.74 -0.29 10.93
N GLY A 46 12.11 0.29 12.06
CA GLY A 46 11.97 -0.35 13.37
C GLY A 46 10.52 -0.60 13.77
N GLU A 47 9.58 0.15 13.23
CA GLU A 47 8.15 0.00 13.52
C GLU A 47 7.44 -0.99 12.60
N ILE A 48 8.04 -1.37 11.47
CA ILE A 48 7.44 -2.27 10.47
C ILE A 48 7.02 -3.63 11.05
N PRO A 49 7.81 -4.30 11.93
CA PRO A 49 7.42 -5.62 12.45
C PRO A 49 6.08 -5.66 13.17
N GLN A 50 5.58 -4.52 13.62
CA GLN A 50 4.32 -4.42 14.35
C GLN A 50 3.12 -4.21 13.41
N ALA A 51 3.36 -4.04 12.11
CA ALA A 51 2.33 -3.77 11.14
C ALA A 51 1.93 -5.04 10.38
N ASP A 52 0.66 -5.15 10.04
CA ASP A 52 0.15 -6.17 9.12
C ASP A 52 0.29 -5.71 7.67
N LEU A 53 0.21 -4.41 7.46
CA LEU A 53 0.27 -3.76 6.17
C LEU A 53 0.97 -2.42 6.30
N VAL A 54 1.84 -2.12 5.36
CA VAL A 54 2.43 -0.78 5.22
C VAL A 54 1.82 -0.13 3.99
N LEU A 55 1.22 1.03 4.19
CA LEU A 55 0.68 1.85 3.12
C LEU A 55 1.59 3.06 2.94
N MET A 56 2.30 3.11 1.83
CA MET A 56 3.09 4.28 1.45
C MET A 56 2.22 5.21 0.63
N MET A 57 2.35 6.50 0.85
CA MET A 57 1.73 7.50 -0.03
C MET A 57 2.78 8.49 -0.50
N VAL A 58 2.65 8.89 -1.75
CA VAL A 58 3.56 9.84 -2.39
C VAL A 58 2.79 10.61 -3.45
N ARG A 59 3.12 11.88 -3.60
CA ARG A 59 2.61 12.68 -4.71
C ARG A 59 3.37 12.34 -5.98
N ALA A 60 2.69 12.38 -7.11
CA ALA A 60 3.36 12.23 -8.40
C ALA A 60 4.47 13.28 -8.54
N GLY A 61 5.69 12.84 -8.80
CA GLY A 61 6.88 13.70 -8.79
C GLY A 61 7.45 13.97 -7.39
N GLY A 62 6.87 13.37 -6.34
CA GLY A 62 7.32 13.56 -4.97
C GLY A 62 8.56 12.77 -4.59
N ASN A 63 8.84 12.69 -3.30
CA ASN A 63 10.06 12.09 -2.78
C ASN A 63 9.93 10.57 -2.64
N THR A 64 10.64 9.82 -3.47
CA THR A 64 10.66 8.36 -3.44
C THR A 64 11.97 7.80 -2.87
N THR A 65 12.80 8.64 -2.27
CA THR A 65 14.13 8.24 -1.79
C THR A 65 14.08 7.08 -0.79
N ALA A 66 13.08 7.05 0.09
CA ALA A 66 12.97 6.05 1.14
C ALA A 66 12.27 4.75 0.69
N VAL A 67 11.69 4.71 -0.50
CA VAL A 67 10.89 3.58 -0.99
C VAL A 67 11.66 2.27 -0.93
N ARG A 68 12.89 2.26 -1.41
CA ARG A 68 13.71 1.05 -1.45
C ARG A 68 14.01 0.51 -0.05
N ALA A 69 14.38 1.38 0.87
CA ALA A 69 14.70 0.98 2.24
C ALA A 69 13.47 0.42 2.96
N ILE A 70 12.34 1.10 2.83
CA ILE A 70 11.07 0.66 3.43
C ILE A 70 10.59 -0.64 2.78
N GLY A 71 10.61 -0.69 1.46
CA GLY A 71 10.19 -1.87 0.72
C GLY A 71 11.04 -3.09 1.02
N THR A 72 12.35 -2.92 1.11
CA THR A 72 13.27 -4.00 1.49
C THR A 72 12.97 -4.52 2.90
N ALA A 73 12.77 -3.62 3.85
CA ALA A 73 12.44 -3.99 5.22
C ALA A 73 11.11 -4.73 5.31
N CYS A 74 10.10 -4.31 4.56
CA CYS A 74 8.81 -4.98 4.49
C CYS A 74 8.95 -6.39 3.89
N SER A 75 9.70 -6.51 2.80
CA SER A 75 9.94 -7.79 2.14
C SER A 75 10.65 -8.78 3.07
N ASP A 76 11.68 -8.33 3.77
CA ASP A 76 12.45 -9.16 4.71
C ASP A 76 11.57 -9.68 5.85
N ARG A 77 10.55 -8.94 6.22
CA ARG A 77 9.65 -9.29 7.34
C ARG A 77 8.31 -9.84 6.87
N ARG A 78 8.14 -9.99 5.57
CA ARG A 78 6.91 -10.49 4.94
C ARG A 78 5.69 -9.64 5.30
N VAL A 79 5.89 -8.35 5.40
CA VAL A 79 4.81 -7.38 5.59
C VAL A 79 4.36 -6.89 4.22
N MET A 80 3.07 -6.94 3.95
CA MET A 80 2.53 -6.45 2.69
C MET A 80 2.72 -4.95 2.56
N THR A 81 3.04 -4.52 1.35
CA THR A 81 3.27 -3.10 1.05
C THR A 81 2.35 -2.67 -0.09
N HIS A 82 1.53 -1.68 0.17
CA HIS A 82 0.71 -1.03 -0.85
C HIS A 82 1.15 0.42 -0.97
N THR A 83 1.02 0.97 -2.16
CA THR A 83 1.40 2.36 -2.40
C THR A 83 0.26 3.11 -3.08
N VAL A 84 -0.01 4.30 -2.60
CA VAL A 84 -0.95 5.24 -3.22
C VAL A 84 -0.15 6.39 -3.81
N VAL A 85 -0.28 6.59 -5.11
CA VAL A 85 0.30 7.74 -5.80
C VAL A 85 -0.79 8.77 -6.00
N ILE A 86 -0.58 9.96 -5.45
CA ILE A 86 -1.53 11.06 -5.54
C ILE A 86 -1.15 11.91 -6.74
N ARG A 87 -2.00 11.89 -7.75
CA ARG A 87 -1.80 12.67 -8.96
C ARG A 87 -2.73 13.88 -8.93
N ASP A 88 -2.20 15.02 -8.54
CA ASP A 88 -2.94 16.26 -8.62
C ASP A 88 -2.71 16.95 -9.98
N ASP A 89 -3.44 18.04 -10.22
CA ASP A 89 -3.38 18.75 -11.50
C ASP A 89 -2.03 19.41 -11.79
N SER A 90 -1.17 19.53 -10.77
CA SER A 90 0.15 20.15 -10.92
C SER A 90 1.19 19.20 -11.49
N ALA A 91 0.96 17.89 -11.45
CA ALA A 91 1.91 16.90 -11.92
C ALA A 91 1.61 16.46 -13.35
N GLY A 92 2.61 16.49 -14.21
CA GLY A 92 2.49 15.98 -15.57
C GLY A 92 2.53 14.47 -15.64
N ASP A 93 2.17 13.90 -16.80
CA ASP A 93 2.18 12.46 -17.04
C ASP A 93 3.57 11.85 -16.88
N ALA A 94 4.62 12.57 -17.27
CA ALA A 94 5.99 12.08 -17.12
C ALA A 94 6.39 11.92 -15.66
N ALA A 95 6.01 12.87 -14.81
CA ALA A 95 6.27 12.80 -13.38
C ALA A 95 5.52 11.63 -12.73
N ALA A 96 4.26 11.41 -13.09
CA ALA A 96 3.46 10.29 -12.62
C ALA A 96 4.06 8.95 -13.03
N SER A 97 4.47 8.80 -14.29
CA SER A 97 5.09 7.58 -14.80
C SER A 97 6.40 7.28 -14.09
N LYS A 98 7.22 8.29 -13.84
CA LYS A 98 8.48 8.13 -13.12
C LYS A 98 8.24 7.62 -11.69
N THR A 99 7.33 8.25 -10.98
CA THR A 99 6.96 7.86 -9.62
C THR A 99 6.44 6.42 -9.57
N LEU A 100 5.55 6.05 -10.49
CA LEU A 100 5.04 4.69 -10.60
C LEU A 100 6.16 3.68 -10.82
N GLY A 101 7.11 3.99 -11.70
CA GLY A 101 8.26 3.11 -11.95
C GLY A 101 9.14 2.92 -10.73
N GLU A 102 9.24 3.92 -9.87
CA GLU A 102 10.04 3.85 -8.65
C GLU A 102 9.37 3.07 -7.52
N VAL A 103 8.03 3.12 -7.41
CA VAL A 103 7.32 2.46 -6.32
C VAL A 103 6.86 1.03 -6.65
N ARG A 104 6.63 0.69 -7.92
CA ARG A 104 6.16 -0.63 -8.33
C ARG A 104 7.02 -1.80 -7.87
N PRO A 105 8.35 -1.75 -7.97
CA PRO A 105 9.19 -2.87 -7.55
C PRO A 105 9.06 -3.21 -6.07
N TRP A 106 8.59 -2.27 -5.26
CA TRP A 106 8.52 -2.38 -3.81
C TRP A 106 7.10 -2.47 -3.27
N SER A 107 6.13 -2.61 -4.16
CA SER A 107 4.71 -2.58 -3.77
C SER A 107 3.97 -3.78 -4.33
N LEU A 108 3.19 -4.44 -3.49
CA LEU A 108 2.30 -5.51 -3.93
C LEU A 108 1.17 -4.94 -4.79
N MET A 109 0.67 -3.77 -4.43
CA MET A 109 -0.37 -3.07 -5.16
C MET A 109 -0.06 -1.58 -5.20
N VAL A 110 -0.30 -0.96 -6.36
CA VAL A 110 -0.16 0.48 -6.53
C VAL A 110 -1.50 1.03 -7.03
N VAL A 111 -2.00 2.05 -6.35
CA VAL A 111 -3.24 2.75 -6.72
C VAL A 111 -2.90 4.20 -7.01
N VAL A 112 -3.45 4.74 -8.08
CA VAL A 112 -3.32 6.15 -8.43
C VAL A 112 -4.64 6.84 -8.11
N VAL A 113 -4.58 7.92 -7.35
CA VAL A 113 -5.76 8.70 -6.99
C VAL A 113 -5.55 10.17 -7.37
N ASP A 114 -6.65 10.86 -7.65
CA ASP A 114 -6.60 12.26 -8.05
C ASP A 114 -6.50 13.22 -6.87
N ARG A 115 -6.94 12.77 -5.70
CA ARG A 115 -7.00 13.60 -4.49
C ARG A 115 -6.57 12.82 -3.27
N ARG A 116 -5.95 13.53 -2.34
CA ARG A 116 -5.49 12.97 -1.07
C ARG A 116 -6.65 12.40 -0.24
N ASP A 117 -7.85 12.93 -0.39
CA ASP A 117 -9.04 12.49 0.35
C ASP A 117 -9.37 11.01 0.11
N TYR A 118 -9.04 10.49 -1.07
CA TYR A 118 -9.25 9.08 -1.39
C TYR A 118 -8.39 8.13 -0.56
N VAL A 119 -7.30 8.62 0.03
CA VAL A 119 -6.44 7.81 0.89
C VAL A 119 -7.21 7.32 2.12
N ASP A 120 -8.05 8.17 2.69
CA ASP A 120 -8.86 7.80 3.85
C ASP A 120 -9.86 6.70 3.50
N ASP A 121 -10.45 6.75 2.31
CA ASP A 121 -11.37 5.72 1.84
C ASP A 121 -10.64 4.38 1.64
N ILE A 122 -9.43 4.43 1.10
CA ILE A 122 -8.58 3.25 0.92
C ILE A 122 -8.22 2.65 2.28
N LEU A 123 -7.84 3.48 3.24
CA LEU A 123 -7.50 3.04 4.58
C LEU A 123 -8.66 2.32 5.27
N ARG A 124 -9.88 2.82 5.10
CA ARG A 124 -11.07 2.17 5.66
C ARG A 124 -11.28 0.78 5.11
N SER A 125 -10.91 0.53 3.86
CA SER A 125 -11.07 -0.79 3.25
C SER A 125 -10.10 -1.83 3.82
N PHE A 126 -9.01 -1.40 4.44
CA PHE A 126 -8.01 -2.28 5.05
C PHE A 126 -8.18 -2.48 6.56
N ARG A 127 -9.00 -1.67 7.18
CA ARG A 127 -9.23 -1.72 8.64
C ARG A 127 -10.48 -2.47 9.01
#